data_5ff09fdf3e0f9d97651c6c9edda77367
#
_entry.id   5ff09fdf3e0f9d97651c6c9edda77367
#
_cell.length_a   1.000
_cell.length_b   1.000
_cell.length_c   1.000
_cell.angle_alpha   90.00
_cell.angle_beta   90.00
_cell.angle_gamma   90.00
#
_symmetry.space_group_name_H-M   'P 1'
#
loop_
_entity.id
_entity.type
_entity.pdbx_description
1 polymer ?
#
loop_
_entity_poly.entity_id
_entity_poly.type
_entity_poly.pdbx_seq_one_letter_code
_entity_poly.pdbx_strand_id
1 'polypeptide(L)'
;AQANFEGYFAHMANQSIFIGTDATENWTLTEFKEFSKPYFDRGKAWSFTAVQRNIYLSSDGNTAWFDELLNTQMKLCRGSGVVKKVDGEWKIAHYVLSIAIPNANVDEVVKLKQVFDDSLVQKLPPKKF
;
A
#
# COMPACT_ATOMS: atom_id res chain seq x y z
N ALA A 1 1.40 -17.93 -1.18
CA ALA A 1 0.10 -17.50 -0.67
C ALA A 1 -1.00 -17.91 -1.64
N GLN A 2 -2.13 -18.39 -1.15
CA GLN A 2 -3.27 -18.72 -1.98
C GLN A 2 -3.95 -17.44 -2.46
N ALA A 3 -4.35 -17.41 -3.74
CA ALA A 3 -5.04 -16.28 -4.33
C ALA A 3 -6.53 -16.32 -3.92
N ASN A 4 -6.85 -15.80 -2.74
CA ASN A 4 -8.21 -15.74 -2.20
C ASN A 4 -8.69 -14.29 -2.18
N PHE A 5 -9.38 -13.87 -3.25
CA PHE A 5 -9.87 -12.50 -3.42
C PHE A 5 -10.79 -12.07 -2.27
N GLU A 6 -11.82 -12.88 -1.96
CA GLU A 6 -12.79 -12.53 -0.91
C GLU A 6 -12.12 -12.44 0.46
N GLY A 7 -11.26 -13.39 0.80
CA GLY A 7 -10.53 -13.38 2.07
C GLY A 7 -9.56 -12.20 2.18
N TYR A 8 -8.90 -11.85 1.09
CA TYR A 8 -7.97 -10.72 1.07
C TYR A 8 -8.68 -9.39 1.39
N PHE A 9 -9.81 -9.16 0.75
CA PHE A 9 -10.54 -7.88 0.90
C PHE A 9 -11.48 -7.83 2.11
N ALA A 10 -11.72 -8.96 2.79
CA ALA A 10 -12.57 -8.99 3.98
C ALA A 10 -12.00 -8.14 5.14
N HIS A 11 -10.69 -7.93 5.18
CA HIS A 11 -10.02 -7.15 6.22
C HIS A 11 -9.93 -5.65 5.91
N MET A 12 -10.50 -5.21 4.80
CA MET A 12 -10.47 -3.80 4.39
C MET A 12 -11.80 -3.12 4.73
N ALA A 13 -11.72 -1.89 5.25
CA ALA A 13 -12.91 -1.07 5.47
C ALA A 13 -13.51 -0.63 4.13
N ASN A 14 -14.83 -0.38 4.10
CA ASN A 14 -15.52 0.02 2.87
C ASN A 14 -14.97 1.30 2.25
N GLN A 15 -14.45 2.21 3.07
CA GLN A 15 -13.87 3.49 2.62
C GLN A 15 -12.35 3.47 2.64
N SER A 16 -11.74 2.29 2.56
CA SER A 16 -10.29 2.19 2.59
C SER A 16 -9.63 2.78 1.35
N ILE A 17 -8.43 3.30 1.54
CA ILE A 17 -7.58 3.83 0.49
C ILE A 17 -6.31 2.98 0.42
N PHE A 18 -5.96 2.58 -0.78
CA PHE A 18 -4.71 1.85 -1.02
C PHE A 18 -3.82 2.65 -1.96
N ILE A 19 -2.61 2.93 -1.54
CA ILE A 19 -1.61 3.66 -2.34
C ILE A 19 -0.51 2.69 -2.71
N GLY A 20 -0.35 2.46 -4.01
CA GLY A 20 0.63 1.53 -4.53
C GLY A 20 2.01 2.15 -4.73
N THR A 21 2.91 1.38 -5.29
CA THR A 21 4.32 1.75 -5.43
C THR A 21 4.59 2.78 -6.52
N ASP A 22 3.71 2.89 -7.51
CA ASP A 22 3.81 3.90 -8.57
C ASP A 22 3.11 5.18 -8.12
N ALA A 23 3.69 6.33 -8.45
CA ALA A 23 3.16 7.63 -8.03
C ALA A 23 1.75 7.92 -8.53
N THR A 24 1.28 7.20 -9.54
CA THR A 24 -0.08 7.34 -10.09
C THR A 24 -1.11 6.46 -9.39
N GLU A 25 -0.68 5.59 -8.47
CA GLU A 25 -1.52 4.56 -7.87
C GLU A 25 -2.10 5.02 -6.54
N ASN A 26 -3.33 5.53 -6.58
CA ASN A 26 -4.12 5.87 -5.41
C ASN A 26 -5.55 5.36 -5.66
N TRP A 27 -5.92 4.28 -5.00
CA TRP A 27 -7.17 3.58 -5.27
C TRP A 27 -8.12 3.59 -4.07
N THR A 28 -9.40 3.76 -4.35
CA THR A 28 -10.46 3.35 -3.41
C THR A 28 -10.50 1.83 -3.34
N LEU A 29 -11.23 1.29 -2.36
CA LEU A 29 -11.39 -0.16 -2.23
C LEU A 29 -11.95 -0.77 -3.52
N THR A 30 -12.97 -0.15 -4.11
CA THR A 30 -13.59 -0.64 -5.35
C THR A 30 -12.60 -0.66 -6.51
N GLU A 31 -11.89 0.44 -6.73
CA GLU A 31 -10.87 0.54 -7.76
C GLU A 31 -9.75 -0.48 -7.56
N PHE A 32 -9.31 -0.68 -6.32
CA PHE A 32 -8.28 -1.66 -6.01
C PHE A 32 -8.75 -3.08 -6.26
N LYS A 33 -9.99 -3.40 -5.93
CA LYS A 33 -10.59 -4.70 -6.24
C LYS A 33 -10.61 -4.96 -7.74
N GLU A 34 -11.03 -3.97 -8.53
CA GLU A 34 -11.06 -4.08 -9.98
C GLU A 34 -9.67 -4.30 -10.57
N PHE A 35 -8.68 -3.56 -10.10
CA PHE A 35 -7.29 -3.72 -10.51
C PHE A 35 -6.76 -5.12 -10.16
N SER A 36 -7.09 -5.62 -8.98
CA SER A 36 -6.52 -6.86 -8.43
C SER A 36 -7.18 -8.12 -8.98
N LYS A 37 -8.46 -8.05 -9.33
CA LYS A 37 -9.25 -9.22 -9.68
C LYS A 37 -8.64 -10.08 -10.78
N PRO A 38 -8.12 -9.54 -11.91
CA PRO A 38 -7.50 -10.38 -12.93
C PRO A 38 -6.31 -11.20 -12.42
N TYR A 39 -5.54 -10.66 -11.46
CA TYR A 39 -4.42 -11.37 -10.86
C TYR A 39 -4.90 -12.53 -9.98
N PHE A 40 -5.93 -12.32 -9.17
CA PHE A 40 -6.53 -13.36 -8.34
C PHE A 40 -7.22 -14.43 -9.19
N ASP A 41 -7.91 -14.04 -10.26
CA ASP A 41 -8.59 -14.96 -11.17
C ASP A 41 -7.60 -15.91 -11.88
N ARG A 42 -6.36 -15.47 -12.08
CA ARG A 42 -5.29 -16.30 -12.63
C ARG A 42 -4.57 -17.14 -11.56
N GLY A 43 -5.08 -17.15 -10.34
CA GLY A 43 -4.46 -17.88 -9.22
C GLY A 43 -3.18 -17.25 -8.70
N LYS A 44 -2.93 -15.97 -9.01
CA LYS A 44 -1.74 -15.25 -8.59
C LYS A 44 -2.10 -14.21 -7.54
N ALA A 45 -1.44 -14.28 -6.39
CA ALA A 45 -1.46 -13.24 -5.36
C ALA A 45 -0.05 -12.70 -5.18
N TRP A 46 0.05 -11.46 -4.69
CA TRP A 46 1.34 -10.90 -4.36
C TRP A 46 1.97 -11.68 -3.21
N SER A 47 3.29 -11.92 -3.29
CA SER A 47 4.03 -12.59 -2.23
C SER A 47 4.63 -11.52 -1.32
N PHE A 48 4.00 -11.30 -0.17
CA PHE A 48 4.47 -10.35 0.85
C PHE A 48 4.65 -11.08 2.17
N THR A 49 5.87 -11.03 2.71
CA THR A 49 6.17 -11.59 4.02
C THR A 49 6.69 -10.48 4.92
N ALA A 50 5.97 -10.20 6.00
CA ALA A 50 6.42 -9.20 6.96
C ALA A 50 7.66 -9.71 7.69
N VAL A 51 8.74 -8.93 7.64
CA VAL A 51 9.99 -9.24 8.34
C VAL A 51 10.20 -8.34 9.57
N GLN A 52 9.47 -7.24 9.64
CA GLN A 52 9.44 -6.35 10.80
C GLN A 52 8.11 -5.61 10.79
N ARG A 53 7.51 -5.40 11.96
CA ARG A 53 6.26 -4.64 12.07
C ARG A 53 6.20 -3.92 13.42
N ASN A 54 5.82 -2.65 13.40
CA ASN A 54 5.58 -1.84 14.58
C ASN A 54 4.13 -1.35 14.56
N ILE A 55 3.44 -1.49 15.69
CA ILE A 55 2.02 -1.13 15.80
C ILE A 55 1.88 -0.12 16.95
N TYR A 56 1.11 0.93 16.68
CA TYR A 56 0.84 2.02 17.63
C TYR A 56 -0.66 2.19 17.78
N LEU A 57 -1.12 2.15 19.02
CA LEU A 57 -2.56 2.21 19.33
C LEU A 57 -2.94 3.63 19.76
N SER A 58 -4.10 4.13 19.28
CA SER A 58 -4.67 5.39 19.75
C SER A 58 -5.10 5.29 21.21
N SER A 59 -5.26 6.46 21.87
CA SER A 59 -5.63 6.52 23.30
C SER A 59 -7.00 5.90 23.58
N ASP A 60 -7.94 5.98 22.64
CA ASP A 60 -9.28 5.40 22.79
C ASP A 60 -9.35 3.92 22.41
N GLY A 61 -8.28 3.34 21.86
CA GLY A 61 -8.23 1.94 21.48
C GLY A 61 -9.00 1.57 20.21
N ASN A 62 -9.54 2.53 19.47
CA ASN A 62 -10.38 2.28 18.30
C ASN A 62 -9.68 2.50 16.96
N THR A 63 -8.47 3.05 17.00
CA THR A 63 -7.63 3.26 15.82
C THR A 63 -6.21 2.84 16.15
N ALA A 64 -5.55 2.21 15.19
CA ALA A 64 -4.12 1.94 15.28
C ALA A 64 -3.47 2.28 13.94
N TRP A 65 -2.21 2.63 14.00
CA TRP A 65 -1.39 2.79 12.81
C TRP A 65 -0.18 1.89 12.93
N PHE A 66 0.41 1.56 11.81
CA PHE A 66 1.53 0.63 11.79
C PHE A 66 2.47 0.96 10.63
N ASP A 67 3.70 0.53 10.79
CA ASP A 67 4.66 0.45 9.71
C ASP A 67 5.27 -0.95 9.67
N GLU A 68 5.76 -1.34 8.51
CA GLU A 68 6.33 -2.67 8.34
C GLU A 68 7.37 -2.69 7.23
N LEU A 69 8.29 -3.66 7.33
CA LEU A 69 9.15 -4.04 6.22
C LEU A 69 8.66 -5.39 5.70
N LEU A 70 8.56 -5.49 4.39
CA LEU A 70 8.07 -6.67 3.70
C LEU A 70 9.14 -7.21 2.76
N ASN A 71 9.35 -8.52 2.79
CA ASN A 71 10.12 -9.20 1.76
C ASN A 71 9.14 -9.61 0.65
N THR A 72 9.39 -9.12 -0.57
CA THR A 72 8.48 -9.29 -1.69
C THR A 72 9.24 -9.69 -2.94
N GLN A 73 8.52 -9.97 -4.02
CA GLN A 73 9.12 -10.13 -5.34
C GLN A 73 9.85 -8.87 -5.82
N MET A 74 9.54 -7.71 -5.25
CA MET A 74 10.25 -6.43 -5.47
C MET A 74 11.37 -6.20 -4.44
N LYS A 75 11.75 -7.24 -3.71
CA LYS A 75 12.68 -7.18 -2.57
C LYS A 75 12.05 -6.39 -1.42
N LEU A 76 12.84 -5.69 -0.62
CA LEU A 76 12.30 -5.01 0.56
C LEU A 76 11.40 -3.83 0.17
N CYS A 77 10.19 -3.88 0.66
CA CYS A 77 9.23 -2.78 0.57
C CYS A 77 8.88 -2.30 1.97
N ARG A 78 8.44 -1.06 2.06
CA ARG A 78 7.89 -0.49 3.28
C ARG A 78 6.39 -0.34 3.14
N GLY A 79 5.65 -0.91 4.09
CA GLY A 79 4.23 -0.70 4.22
C GLY A 79 3.93 0.19 5.41
N SER A 80 2.87 0.96 5.33
CA SER A 80 2.37 1.76 6.43
C SER A 80 0.86 1.88 6.28
N GLY A 81 0.14 1.91 7.38
CA GLY A 81 -1.31 1.98 7.28
C GLY A 81 -1.99 2.34 8.57
N VAL A 82 -3.30 2.46 8.45
CA VAL A 82 -4.22 2.74 9.56
C VAL A 82 -5.27 1.65 9.58
N VAL A 83 -5.52 1.10 10.76
CA VAL A 83 -6.63 0.18 11.00
C VAL A 83 -7.61 0.83 11.96
N LYS A 84 -8.90 0.60 11.74
CA LYS A 84 -9.98 1.08 12.58
C LYS A 84 -10.83 -0.07 13.06
N LYS A 85 -11.35 0.05 14.29
CA LYS A 85 -12.28 -0.93 14.83
C LYS A 85 -13.67 -0.63 14.32
N VAL A 86 -14.26 -1.58 13.60
CA VAL A 86 -15.60 -1.49 13.02
C VAL A 86 -16.39 -2.70 13.48
N ASP A 87 -17.45 -2.47 14.26
CA ASP A 87 -18.30 -3.53 14.81
C ASP A 87 -17.48 -4.62 15.56
N GLY A 88 -16.49 -4.20 16.34
CA GLY A 88 -15.64 -5.09 17.12
C GLY A 88 -14.50 -5.75 16.33
N GLU A 89 -14.38 -5.48 15.04
CA GLU A 89 -13.34 -6.04 14.18
C GLU A 89 -12.39 -4.97 13.65
N TRP A 90 -11.11 -5.30 13.59
CA TRP A 90 -10.10 -4.41 13.01
C TRP A 90 -10.13 -4.47 11.49
N LYS A 91 -10.28 -3.32 10.84
CA LYS A 91 -10.32 -3.18 9.39
C LYS A 91 -9.27 -2.18 8.91
N ILE A 92 -8.60 -2.48 7.80
CA ILE A 92 -7.64 -1.58 7.19
C ILE A 92 -8.39 -0.41 6.55
N ALA A 93 -8.08 0.81 6.99
CA ALA A 93 -8.69 2.03 6.46
C ALA A 93 -7.78 2.74 5.46
N HIS A 94 -6.47 2.56 5.59
CA HIS A 94 -5.48 3.22 4.73
C HIS A 94 -4.24 2.34 4.67
N TYR A 95 -3.64 2.18 3.49
CA TYR A 95 -2.40 1.45 3.33
C TYR A 95 -1.54 2.07 2.24
N VAL A 96 -0.27 2.26 2.53
CA VAL A 96 0.73 2.77 1.59
C VAL A 96 1.84 1.73 1.45
N LEU A 97 2.14 1.36 0.22
CA LEU A 97 3.26 0.47 -0.10
C LEU A 97 4.30 1.25 -0.90
N SER A 98 5.55 1.17 -0.49
CA SER A 98 6.67 1.81 -1.19
C SER A 98 7.83 0.83 -1.31
N ILE A 99 8.57 0.91 -2.40
CA ILE A 99 9.81 0.16 -2.56
C ILE A 99 10.88 0.84 -1.73
N ALA A 100 11.54 0.10 -0.84
CA ALA A 100 12.62 0.63 -0.03
C ALA A 100 13.92 0.63 -0.85
N ILE A 101 14.49 1.80 -1.07
CA ILE A 101 15.71 1.96 -1.86
C ILE A 101 16.89 2.17 -0.91
N PRO A 102 17.95 1.33 -0.97
CA PRO A 102 19.16 1.57 -0.19
C PRO A 102 19.77 2.93 -0.53
N ASN A 103 20.29 3.62 0.49
CA ASN A 103 20.85 4.96 0.28
C ASN A 103 21.95 4.97 -0.79
N ALA A 104 22.73 3.90 -0.88
CA ALA A 104 23.78 3.77 -1.89
C ALA A 104 23.27 3.73 -3.33
N ASN A 105 22.00 3.43 -3.55
CA ASN A 105 21.39 3.30 -4.87
C ASN A 105 20.52 4.50 -5.24
N VAL A 106 20.35 5.47 -4.35
CA VAL A 106 19.40 6.58 -4.57
C VAL A 106 19.74 7.40 -5.81
N ASP A 107 21.02 7.73 -6.01
CA ASP A 107 21.42 8.56 -7.16
C ASP A 107 21.07 7.91 -8.50
N GLU A 108 21.28 6.60 -8.62
CA GLU A 108 20.94 5.85 -9.82
C GLU A 108 19.43 5.79 -10.05
N VAL A 109 18.66 5.57 -8.97
CA VAL A 109 17.21 5.54 -9.04
C VAL A 109 16.65 6.89 -9.45
N VAL A 110 17.19 7.99 -8.91
CA VAL A 110 16.78 9.36 -9.29
C VAL A 110 16.97 9.58 -10.78
N LYS A 111 18.09 9.14 -11.35
CA LYS A 111 18.34 9.26 -12.80
C LYS A 111 17.29 8.47 -13.61
N LEU A 112 16.93 7.27 -13.16
CA LEU A 112 15.97 6.42 -13.87
C LEU A 112 14.57 7.01 -13.86
N LYS A 113 14.17 7.69 -12.80
CA LYS A 113 12.80 8.17 -12.62
C LYS A 113 12.60 9.64 -13.01
N GLN A 114 13.66 10.38 -13.23
CA GLN A 114 13.63 11.84 -13.41
C GLN A 114 12.67 12.31 -14.49
N VAL A 115 12.73 11.74 -15.69
CA VAL A 115 11.90 12.16 -16.83
C VAL A 115 10.42 11.94 -16.52
N PHE A 116 10.07 10.78 -16.01
CA PHE A 116 8.68 10.44 -15.67
C PHE A 116 8.16 11.34 -14.55
N ASP A 117 8.92 11.46 -13.47
CA ASP A 117 8.50 12.23 -12.29
C ASP A 117 8.34 13.72 -12.60
N ASP A 118 9.28 14.31 -13.31
CA ASP A 118 9.21 15.73 -13.68
C ASP A 118 7.97 15.99 -14.55
N SER A 119 7.68 15.12 -15.50
CA SER A 119 6.48 15.22 -16.32
C SER A 119 5.20 15.09 -15.48
N LEU A 120 5.16 14.17 -14.54
CA LEU A 120 4.01 13.97 -13.67
C LEU A 120 3.78 15.19 -12.77
N VAL A 121 4.83 15.75 -12.18
CA VAL A 121 4.74 16.94 -11.32
C VAL A 121 4.08 18.10 -12.05
N GLN A 122 4.42 18.29 -13.32
CA GLN A 122 3.84 19.36 -14.14
C GLN A 122 2.34 19.16 -14.41
N LYS A 123 1.88 17.91 -14.41
CA LYS A 123 0.48 17.56 -14.72
C LYS A 123 -0.41 17.49 -13.48
N LEU A 124 0.18 17.42 -12.29
CA LEU A 124 -0.61 17.34 -11.06
C LEU A 124 -1.34 18.65 -10.78
N PRO A 125 -2.58 18.57 -10.26
CA PRO A 125 -3.32 19.79 -9.93
C PRO A 125 -2.65 20.56 -8.79
N PRO A 126 -2.92 21.88 -8.67
CA PRO A 126 -2.39 22.66 -7.55
C PRO A 126 -2.80 22.08 -6.19
N LYS A 127 -1.94 22.27 -5.22
CA LYS A 127 -2.25 21.86 -3.83
C LYS A 127 -3.48 22.59 -3.33
N LYS A 128 -4.32 21.88 -2.57
CA LYS A 128 -5.49 22.49 -1.94
C LYS A 128 -5.16 23.22 -0.63
N PHE A 129 -4.00 22.94 -0.06
CA PHE A 129 -3.47 23.60 1.14
C PHE A 129 -1.96 23.49 1.23
#